data_f2d6da08e163e7ea6d5cd196a5aa27a3
#
_entry.id   f2d6da08e163e7ea6d5cd196a5aa27a3
#
_cell.length_a   1.000
_cell.length_b   1.000
_cell.length_c   1.000
_cell.angle_alpha   90.00
_cell.angle_beta   90.00
_cell.angle_gamma   90.00
#
_symmetry.space_group_name_H-M   'P 1'
#
loop_
_entity.id
_entity.type
_entity.pdbx_description
1 polymer ?
#
loop_
_entity_poly.entity_id
_entity_poly.type
_entity_poly.pdbx_seq_one_letter_code
_entity_poly.pdbx_strand_id
1 'polypeptide(L)'
;MSQPMSRYEMALVVSNTLYKINAKIPTPQEQADQMDQTPDYWDIPKQYRNAVLLVKATGVLSGMDSAGTFGGSGNLSRAQAAVVLGKLNDLRNTGDGSAVNPNLPKPIITPTEIDRSPFAFQDGENVQQMMNRLNAEAPKYFEGYLTNGKPITEENIKEMLSEAEKGMPSRTKWDTSDFYQYGTRAFGNYRYAYACSAFAGALSDYIFGKDAPVTEHQNFDNIKVGDVLWLKNSDTGYAHAILVTTIHPTTDDSYGITNGNLGGLVMWEGYVYTSNWSATQRAETYVYSRY
;
A
#
# COMPACT_ATOMS: atom_id res chain seq x y z
N MET A 1 17.48 34.38 -15.99
CA MET A 1 17.17 34.34 -14.54
C MET A 1 16.92 32.89 -14.19
N SER A 2 17.63 32.34 -13.18
CA SER A 2 17.38 30.97 -12.72
C SER A 2 15.99 30.90 -12.08
N GLN A 3 15.21 29.89 -12.41
CA GLN A 3 13.94 29.59 -11.75
C GLN A 3 14.20 29.30 -10.27
N PRO A 4 13.35 29.79 -9.35
CA PRO A 4 13.46 29.41 -7.95
C PRO A 4 13.15 27.91 -7.79
N MET A 5 13.92 27.24 -6.92
CA MET A 5 13.76 25.83 -6.63
C MET A 5 12.63 25.60 -5.64
N SER A 6 11.72 24.69 -5.95
CA SER A 6 10.65 24.27 -5.03
C SER A 6 11.21 23.40 -3.90
N ARG A 7 10.44 23.27 -2.81
CA ARG A 7 10.82 22.35 -1.72
C ARG A 7 10.79 20.87 -2.16
N TYR A 8 9.96 20.49 -3.12
CA TYR A 8 9.98 19.15 -3.73
C TYR A 8 11.27 18.88 -4.45
N GLU A 9 11.72 19.80 -5.30
CA GLU A 9 12.99 19.66 -6.02
C GLU A 9 14.19 19.65 -5.06
N MET A 10 14.16 20.48 -4.01
CA MET A 10 15.18 20.46 -2.97
C MET A 10 15.20 19.11 -2.23
N ALA A 11 14.04 18.53 -1.88
CA ALA A 11 13.99 17.21 -1.26
C ALA A 11 14.66 16.15 -2.12
N LEU A 12 14.44 16.18 -3.44
CA LEU A 12 15.07 15.26 -4.39
C LEU A 12 16.59 15.45 -4.45
N VAL A 13 17.05 16.71 -4.51
CA VAL A 13 18.49 17.03 -4.50
C VAL A 13 19.15 16.57 -3.19
N VAL A 14 18.52 16.86 -2.05
CA VAL A 14 19.00 16.46 -0.72
C VAL A 14 19.03 14.95 -0.59
N SER A 15 17.98 14.26 -0.97
CA SER A 15 17.92 12.79 -0.97
C SER A 15 19.10 12.18 -1.74
N ASN A 16 19.35 12.65 -2.95
CA ASN A 16 20.48 12.18 -3.76
C ASN A 16 21.85 12.54 -3.13
N THR A 17 21.93 13.67 -2.45
CA THR A 17 23.17 14.13 -1.80
C THR A 17 23.50 13.27 -0.58
N LEU A 18 22.51 12.89 0.24
CA LEU A 18 22.72 12.05 1.42
C LEU A 18 23.47 10.76 1.10
N TYR A 19 23.11 10.10 0.00
CA TYR A 19 23.85 8.90 -0.47
C TYR A 19 25.28 9.23 -0.90
N LYS A 20 25.48 10.34 -1.60
CA LYS A 20 26.81 10.73 -2.10
C LYS A 20 27.79 11.12 -1.00
N ILE A 21 27.29 11.68 0.10
CA ILE A 21 28.13 12.08 1.25
C ILE A 21 28.27 10.97 2.28
N ASN A 22 27.81 9.76 1.99
CA ASN A 22 27.80 8.62 2.91
C ASN A 22 27.16 8.96 4.26
N ALA A 23 26.00 9.62 4.22
CA ALA A 23 25.21 9.87 5.43
C ALA A 23 24.54 8.59 5.91
N LYS A 24 24.33 8.47 7.23
CA LYS A 24 23.48 7.41 7.77
C LYS A 24 22.06 7.61 7.25
N ILE A 25 21.57 6.63 6.51
CA ILE A 25 20.21 6.64 5.96
C ILE A 25 19.25 6.09 7.02
N PRO A 26 18.16 6.81 7.35
CA PRO A 26 17.11 6.31 8.22
C PRO A 26 16.56 4.98 7.74
N THR A 27 16.20 4.13 8.69
CA THR A 27 15.55 2.85 8.40
C THR A 27 14.22 3.06 7.67
N PRO A 28 13.73 2.06 6.95
CA PRO A 28 12.43 2.11 6.30
C PRO A 28 11.29 2.49 7.27
N GLN A 29 11.34 1.99 8.50
CA GLN A 29 10.34 2.32 9.51
C GLN A 29 10.39 3.80 9.91
N GLU A 30 11.58 4.35 10.16
CA GLU A 30 11.76 5.76 10.47
C GLU A 30 11.28 6.68 9.33
N GLN A 31 11.47 6.24 8.08
CA GLN A 31 10.93 6.95 6.91
C GLN A 31 9.40 6.83 6.84
N ALA A 32 8.85 5.63 7.05
CA ALA A 32 7.41 5.40 7.06
C ALA A 32 6.68 6.21 8.14
N ASP A 33 7.28 6.34 9.32
CA ASP A 33 6.71 7.13 10.41
C ASP A 33 6.53 8.62 10.05
N GLN A 34 7.26 9.11 9.04
CA GLN A 34 7.07 10.47 8.54
C GLN A 34 5.78 10.65 7.74
N MET A 35 5.18 9.59 7.21
CA MET A 35 3.91 9.71 6.48
C MET A 35 2.81 10.25 7.37
N ASP A 36 2.65 9.70 8.57
CA ASP A 36 1.63 10.13 9.54
C ASP A 36 1.89 11.54 10.07
N GLN A 37 3.16 11.96 10.03
CA GLN A 37 3.62 13.28 10.46
C GLN A 37 3.64 14.31 9.31
N THR A 38 3.04 13.98 8.15
CA THR A 38 3.01 14.83 6.96
C THR A 38 1.55 14.93 6.46
N PRO A 39 0.76 15.89 6.98
CA PRO A 39 -0.66 16.00 6.65
C PRO A 39 -0.96 16.11 5.15
N ASP A 40 -0.06 16.74 4.40
CA ASP A 40 -0.15 16.91 2.95
C ASP A 40 0.56 15.78 2.15
N TYR A 41 0.90 14.64 2.79
CA TYR A 41 1.65 13.57 2.13
C TYR A 41 1.00 13.08 0.84
N TRP A 42 -0.31 12.94 0.84
CA TRP A 42 -1.05 12.41 -0.30
C TRP A 42 -1.17 13.41 -1.46
N ASP A 43 -1.00 14.70 -1.18
CA ASP A 43 -0.97 15.77 -2.19
C ASP A 43 0.42 15.91 -2.82
N ILE A 44 1.45 15.26 -2.23
CA ILE A 44 2.81 15.24 -2.78
C ILE A 44 2.80 14.45 -4.08
N PRO A 45 3.32 15.01 -5.21
CA PRO A 45 3.47 14.27 -6.45
C PRO A 45 4.34 13.03 -6.23
N LYS A 46 3.92 11.88 -6.80
CA LYS A 46 4.52 10.55 -6.54
C LYS A 46 6.04 10.54 -6.64
N GLN A 47 6.61 11.24 -7.64
CA GLN A 47 8.06 11.28 -7.86
C GLN A 47 8.87 11.92 -6.71
N TYR A 48 8.23 12.66 -5.81
CA TYR A 48 8.90 13.31 -4.68
C TYR A 48 8.66 12.63 -3.33
N ARG A 49 7.69 11.72 -3.21
CA ARG A 49 7.24 11.15 -1.92
C ARG A 49 8.39 10.52 -1.13
N ASN A 50 9.15 9.62 -1.77
CA ASN A 50 10.27 8.95 -1.09
C ASN A 50 11.36 9.94 -0.67
N ALA A 51 11.65 10.93 -1.50
CA ALA A 51 12.61 11.97 -1.16
C ALA A 51 12.13 12.81 0.04
N VAL A 52 10.83 13.13 0.09
CA VAL A 52 10.24 13.88 1.21
C VAL A 52 10.32 13.09 2.51
N LEU A 53 9.95 11.80 2.50
CA LEU A 53 10.06 10.95 3.69
C LEU A 53 11.50 10.86 4.19
N LEU A 54 12.45 10.64 3.28
CA LEU A 54 13.86 10.55 3.63
C LEU A 54 14.40 11.84 4.25
N VAL A 55 14.13 12.99 3.63
CA VAL A 55 14.65 14.26 4.15
C VAL A 55 13.98 14.71 5.45
N LYS A 56 12.72 14.31 5.68
CA LYS A 56 12.06 14.51 6.97
C LYS A 56 12.63 13.60 8.04
N ALA A 57 12.82 12.31 7.76
CA ALA A 57 13.39 11.34 8.70
C ALA A 57 14.82 11.68 9.11
N THR A 58 15.62 12.25 8.19
CA THR A 58 16.98 12.77 8.55
C THR A 58 16.94 14.11 9.27
N GLY A 59 15.79 14.78 9.33
CA GLY A 59 15.67 16.12 9.90
C GLY A 59 16.31 17.23 9.04
N VAL A 60 16.80 16.94 7.83
CA VAL A 60 17.41 17.96 6.94
C VAL A 60 16.37 18.95 6.47
N LEU A 61 15.20 18.45 6.04
CA LEU A 61 14.02 19.28 5.78
C LEU A 61 12.89 18.83 6.70
N SER A 62 12.32 19.76 7.43
CA SER A 62 11.16 19.53 8.31
C SER A 62 9.88 20.12 7.71
N GLY A 63 8.73 19.92 8.36
CA GLY A 63 7.49 20.61 8.00
C GLY A 63 7.60 22.13 8.09
N MET A 64 6.68 22.84 7.46
CA MET A 64 6.62 24.31 7.44
C MET A 64 5.84 24.88 8.65
N ASP A 65 5.07 24.05 9.31
CA ASP A 65 4.21 24.41 10.43
C ASP A 65 4.29 23.38 11.56
N SER A 66 3.62 23.64 12.67
CA SER A 66 3.56 22.74 13.82
C SER A 66 2.80 21.44 13.55
N ALA A 67 1.98 21.39 12.50
CA ALA A 67 1.30 20.17 12.07
C ALA A 67 2.21 19.24 11.24
N GLY A 68 3.36 19.75 10.76
CA GLY A 68 4.31 18.98 9.96
C GLY A 68 4.04 19.01 8.46
N THR A 69 3.17 19.92 7.96
CA THR A 69 2.89 20.10 6.54
C THR A 69 4.18 20.34 5.75
N PHE A 70 4.43 19.56 4.70
CA PHE A 70 5.66 19.69 3.93
C PHE A 70 5.68 20.93 3.04
N GLY A 71 4.53 21.29 2.43
CA GLY A 71 4.38 22.51 1.62
C GLY A 71 5.31 22.55 0.40
N GLY A 72 5.45 21.42 -0.30
CA GLY A 72 6.51 21.18 -1.26
C GLY A 72 6.50 22.04 -2.53
N SER A 73 5.35 22.61 -2.92
CA SER A 73 5.23 23.55 -4.04
C SER A 73 5.82 24.94 -3.75
N GLY A 74 6.02 25.27 -2.47
CA GLY A 74 6.63 26.53 -2.06
C GLY A 74 8.12 26.61 -2.44
N ASN A 75 8.61 27.80 -2.75
CA ASN A 75 10.00 28.03 -3.07
C ASN A 75 10.87 28.12 -1.81
N LEU A 76 12.08 27.56 -1.85
CA LEU A 76 13.06 27.75 -0.79
C LEU A 76 13.67 29.15 -0.84
N SER A 77 13.75 29.78 0.32
CA SER A 77 14.57 30.97 0.49
C SER A 77 16.06 30.62 0.58
N ARG A 78 16.93 31.61 0.30
CA ARG A 78 18.40 31.43 0.47
C ARG A 78 18.76 31.03 1.89
N ALA A 79 18.07 31.58 2.90
CA ALA A 79 18.32 31.23 4.30
C ALA A 79 17.97 29.77 4.59
N GLN A 80 16.84 29.27 4.09
CA GLN A 80 16.46 27.86 4.22
C GLN A 80 17.47 26.95 3.51
N ALA A 81 17.94 27.32 2.30
CA ALA A 81 18.96 26.56 1.59
C ALA A 81 20.29 26.50 2.38
N ALA A 82 20.69 27.58 3.01
CA ALA A 82 21.89 27.59 3.87
C ALA A 82 21.76 26.67 5.07
N VAL A 83 20.59 26.62 5.72
CA VAL A 83 20.31 25.67 6.82
C VAL A 83 20.39 24.22 6.34
N VAL A 84 19.82 23.94 5.16
CA VAL A 84 19.87 22.59 4.55
C VAL A 84 21.32 22.17 4.30
N LEU A 85 22.14 23.06 3.73
CA LEU A 85 23.57 22.78 3.47
C LEU A 85 24.36 22.55 4.77
N GLY A 86 24.07 23.32 5.84
CA GLY A 86 24.66 23.10 7.16
C GLY A 86 24.34 21.70 7.69
N LYS A 87 23.07 21.31 7.69
CA LYS A 87 22.65 19.98 8.14
C LYS A 87 23.23 18.84 7.29
N LEU A 88 23.34 19.02 5.97
CA LEU A 88 24.00 18.03 5.11
C LEU A 88 25.49 17.88 5.45
N ASN A 89 26.18 18.99 5.75
CA ASN A 89 27.57 18.94 6.19
C ASN A 89 27.72 18.19 7.53
N ASP A 90 26.79 18.39 8.47
CA ASP A 90 26.79 17.70 9.77
C ASP A 90 26.56 16.18 9.62
N LEU A 91 25.78 15.78 8.61
CA LEU A 91 25.52 14.37 8.30
C LEU A 91 26.59 13.71 7.45
N ARG A 92 27.57 14.46 6.97
CA ARG A 92 28.63 13.92 6.13
C ARG A 92 29.41 12.86 6.88
N ASN A 93 29.64 11.71 6.24
CA ASN A 93 30.40 10.58 6.78
C ASN A 93 29.81 9.98 8.08
N THR A 94 28.50 10.09 8.31
CA THR A 94 27.83 9.42 9.46
C THR A 94 27.42 7.97 9.17
N GLY A 95 27.56 7.52 7.91
CA GLY A 95 27.28 6.15 7.48
C GLY A 95 28.37 5.16 7.87
N ASP A 96 28.21 3.91 7.46
CA ASP A 96 29.10 2.79 7.75
C ASP A 96 30.35 2.71 6.85
N GLY A 97 30.60 3.69 6.00
CA GLY A 97 31.71 3.71 5.05
C GLY A 97 31.47 2.95 3.75
N SER A 98 30.31 2.34 3.57
CA SER A 98 29.97 1.74 2.27
C SER A 98 29.65 2.83 1.25
N ALA A 99 30.42 2.90 0.16
CA ALA A 99 30.16 3.82 -0.94
C ALA A 99 28.84 3.44 -1.63
N VAL A 100 27.80 4.23 -1.46
CA VAL A 100 26.52 4.01 -2.13
C VAL A 100 26.65 4.44 -3.59
N ASN A 101 26.47 3.49 -4.52
CA ASN A 101 26.47 3.76 -5.94
C ASN A 101 25.27 4.67 -6.29
N PRO A 102 25.49 5.88 -6.88
CA PRO A 102 24.41 6.80 -7.22
C PRO A 102 23.45 6.28 -8.32
N ASN A 103 23.85 5.18 -9.00
CA ASN A 103 23.00 4.48 -9.99
C ASN A 103 22.28 3.27 -9.40
N LEU A 104 22.41 3.01 -8.09
CA LEU A 104 21.53 2.03 -7.45
C LEU A 104 20.09 2.49 -7.58
N PRO A 105 19.15 1.55 -7.85
CA PRO A 105 17.75 1.85 -7.75
C PRO A 105 17.51 2.51 -6.38
N LYS A 106 16.60 3.49 -6.36
CA LYS A 106 16.18 4.22 -5.15
C LYS A 106 16.19 3.28 -3.94
N PRO A 107 16.65 3.74 -2.76
CA PRO A 107 16.77 2.88 -1.61
C PRO A 107 15.52 2.07 -1.46
N ILE A 108 15.71 0.77 -1.46
CA ILE A 108 14.64 -0.17 -1.19
C ILE A 108 14.22 0.12 0.24
N ILE A 109 13.08 0.79 0.41
CA ILE A 109 12.41 0.83 1.69
C ILE A 109 11.94 -0.59 1.93
N THR A 110 12.79 -1.41 2.52
CA THR A 110 12.37 -2.72 3.01
C THR A 110 11.76 -2.49 4.37
N PRO A 111 10.46 -2.70 4.55
CA PRO A 111 9.90 -2.72 5.88
C PRO A 111 10.70 -3.76 6.69
N THR A 112 11.28 -3.34 7.82
CA THR A 112 11.78 -4.28 8.82
C THR A 112 10.67 -5.26 9.13
N GLU A 113 10.98 -6.56 9.23
CA GLU A 113 10.05 -7.66 9.40
C GLU A 113 8.74 -7.24 10.09
N ILE A 114 7.76 -6.87 9.27
CA ILE A 114 6.39 -6.72 9.70
C ILE A 114 5.96 -8.11 10.12
N ASP A 115 5.31 -8.23 11.25
CA ASP A 115 4.73 -9.49 11.73
C ASP A 115 4.08 -10.21 10.54
N ARG A 116 4.67 -11.33 10.16
CA ARG A 116 4.50 -11.95 8.85
C ARG A 116 3.14 -12.59 8.63
N SER A 117 2.25 -12.51 9.60
CA SER A 117 0.90 -13.02 9.45
C SER A 117 -0.11 -12.23 10.28
N PRO A 118 -0.47 -10.98 9.87
CA PRO A 118 -1.54 -10.25 10.53
C PRO A 118 -2.88 -11.01 10.50
N PHE A 119 -3.05 -11.98 9.59
CA PHE A 119 -4.21 -12.86 9.54
C PHE A 119 -4.10 -14.10 10.43
N ALA A 120 -2.92 -14.44 10.98
CA ALA A 120 -2.82 -15.52 11.94
C ALA A 120 -3.59 -15.16 13.22
N PHE A 121 -4.44 -16.07 13.67
CA PHE A 121 -5.08 -15.94 14.97
C PHE A 121 -4.03 -16.03 16.08
N GLN A 122 -4.12 -15.11 17.04
CA GLN A 122 -3.37 -15.21 18.30
C GLN A 122 -4.11 -16.18 19.24
N ASP A 123 -3.40 -16.76 20.19
CA ASP A 123 -3.98 -17.72 21.14
C ASP A 123 -5.21 -17.13 21.84
N GLY A 124 -6.36 -17.79 21.66
CA GLY A 124 -7.64 -17.36 22.25
C GLY A 124 -8.35 -16.23 21.50
N GLU A 125 -7.80 -15.73 20.40
CA GLU A 125 -8.40 -14.68 19.59
C GLU A 125 -9.54 -15.24 18.73
N ASN A 126 -10.68 -14.57 18.72
CA ASN A 126 -11.74 -14.82 17.74
C ASN A 126 -11.60 -13.89 16.53
N VAL A 127 -12.42 -14.14 15.47
CA VAL A 127 -12.37 -13.34 14.23
C VAL A 127 -12.56 -11.84 14.49
N GLN A 128 -13.49 -11.46 15.37
CA GLN A 128 -13.73 -10.05 15.68
C GLN A 128 -12.52 -9.39 16.36
N GLN A 129 -11.84 -10.11 17.25
CA GLN A 129 -10.63 -9.63 17.92
C GLN A 129 -9.48 -9.48 16.92
N MET A 130 -9.29 -10.46 16.03
CA MET A 130 -8.33 -10.36 14.94
C MET A 130 -8.63 -9.14 14.04
N MET A 131 -9.88 -8.93 13.66
CA MET A 131 -10.27 -7.77 12.84
C MET A 131 -10.02 -6.45 13.54
N ASN A 132 -10.28 -6.37 14.84
CA ASN A 132 -9.96 -5.17 15.63
C ASN A 132 -8.46 -4.89 15.65
N ARG A 133 -7.64 -5.93 15.76
CA ARG A 133 -6.18 -5.83 15.69
C ARG A 133 -5.73 -5.37 14.30
N LEU A 134 -6.24 -5.96 13.22
CA LEU A 134 -5.93 -5.54 11.86
C LEU A 134 -6.35 -4.09 11.57
N ASN A 135 -7.49 -3.65 12.11
CA ASN A 135 -7.94 -2.26 12.02
C ASN A 135 -6.98 -1.28 12.70
N ALA A 136 -6.34 -1.70 13.79
CA ALA A 136 -5.40 -0.87 14.55
C ALA A 136 -3.98 -0.91 13.96
N GLU A 137 -3.56 -2.04 13.42
CA GLU A 137 -2.17 -2.35 13.06
C GLU A 137 -1.98 -2.56 11.56
N ALA A 138 -2.98 -2.22 10.72
CA ALA A 138 -2.90 -2.45 9.28
C ALA A 138 -1.60 -1.91 8.68
N PRO A 139 -0.90 -2.70 7.88
CA PRO A 139 0.40 -2.34 7.34
C PRO A 139 0.34 -1.06 6.49
N LYS A 140 1.39 -0.24 6.57
CA LYS A 140 1.49 1.00 5.79
C LYS A 140 1.88 0.70 4.35
N TYR A 141 1.44 1.58 3.45
CA TYR A 141 1.80 1.53 2.04
C TYR A 141 3.24 2.02 1.79
N PHE A 142 3.93 1.31 0.91
CA PHE A 142 5.22 1.70 0.35
C PHE A 142 5.16 1.66 -1.18
N GLU A 143 5.47 2.77 -1.84
CA GLU A 143 5.39 2.85 -3.31
C GLU A 143 6.33 1.84 -3.98
N GLY A 144 5.76 0.97 -4.83
CA GLY A 144 6.49 -0.05 -5.56
C GLY A 144 6.79 -1.33 -4.78
N TYR A 145 6.39 -1.41 -3.50
CA TYR A 145 6.65 -2.55 -2.63
C TYR A 145 5.39 -3.05 -1.94
N LEU A 146 5.36 -4.35 -1.69
CA LEU A 146 4.41 -5.01 -0.82
C LEU A 146 4.75 -4.72 0.65
N THR A 147 3.81 -4.95 1.55
CA THR A 147 4.01 -4.70 2.99
C THR A 147 5.12 -5.54 3.62
N ASN A 148 5.46 -6.69 3.02
CA ASN A 148 6.61 -7.52 3.43
C ASN A 148 7.96 -7.01 2.88
N GLY A 149 7.99 -5.88 2.20
CA GLY A 149 9.20 -5.28 1.65
C GLY A 149 9.67 -5.82 0.31
N LYS A 150 8.98 -6.80 -0.26
CA LYS A 150 9.30 -7.31 -1.60
C LYS A 150 8.73 -6.40 -2.68
N PRO A 151 9.36 -6.30 -3.86
CA PRO A 151 8.79 -5.58 -5.01
C PRO A 151 7.40 -6.11 -5.37
N ILE A 152 6.55 -5.23 -5.88
CA ILE A 152 5.23 -5.63 -6.39
C ILE A 152 5.44 -6.45 -7.67
N THR A 153 5.27 -7.77 -7.55
CA THR A 153 5.23 -8.73 -8.64
C THR A 153 4.11 -9.74 -8.37
N GLU A 154 3.59 -10.36 -9.40
CA GLU A 154 2.57 -11.39 -9.25
C GLU A 154 3.04 -12.55 -8.35
N GLU A 155 4.31 -12.96 -8.48
CA GLU A 155 4.90 -14.02 -7.66
C GLU A 155 4.93 -13.64 -6.17
N ASN A 156 5.40 -12.43 -5.86
CA ASN A 156 5.46 -11.95 -4.48
C ASN A 156 4.07 -11.74 -3.87
N ILE A 157 3.08 -11.34 -4.68
CA ILE A 157 1.68 -11.26 -4.24
C ILE A 157 1.13 -12.64 -3.91
N LYS A 158 1.37 -13.64 -4.78
CA LYS A 158 0.96 -15.03 -4.53
C LYS A 158 1.60 -15.61 -3.27
N GLU A 159 2.85 -15.28 -2.99
CA GLU A 159 3.50 -15.66 -1.74
C GLU A 159 2.77 -15.09 -0.52
N MET A 160 2.45 -13.79 -0.54
CA MET A 160 1.70 -13.16 0.56
C MET A 160 0.29 -13.75 0.71
N LEU A 161 -0.39 -14.06 -0.39
CA LEU A 161 -1.68 -14.74 -0.36
C LEU A 161 -1.57 -16.12 0.29
N SER A 162 -0.52 -16.88 -0.02
CA SER A 162 -0.27 -18.18 0.61
C SER A 162 -0.01 -18.06 2.12
N GLU A 163 0.69 -17.02 2.57
CA GLU A 163 0.87 -16.77 4.01
C GLU A 163 -0.45 -16.38 4.69
N ALA A 164 -1.26 -15.54 4.04
CA ALA A 164 -2.57 -15.17 4.55
C ALA A 164 -3.52 -16.39 4.66
N GLU A 165 -3.48 -17.29 3.69
CA GLU A 165 -4.24 -18.56 3.73
C GLU A 165 -3.87 -19.42 4.92
N LYS A 166 -2.57 -19.54 5.27
CA LYS A 166 -2.13 -20.28 6.46
C LYS A 166 -2.70 -19.68 7.75
N GLY A 167 -2.78 -18.34 7.82
CA GLY A 167 -3.35 -17.63 8.96
C GLY A 167 -4.87 -17.72 9.05
N MET A 168 -5.55 -17.84 7.90
CA MET A 168 -7.01 -17.89 7.82
C MET A 168 -7.45 -18.91 6.75
N PRO A 169 -7.34 -20.21 7.03
CA PRO A 169 -7.62 -21.25 6.05
C PRO A 169 -9.10 -21.28 5.62
N SER A 170 -9.36 -21.92 4.48
CA SER A 170 -10.73 -22.21 4.03
C SER A 170 -11.58 -22.79 5.15
N ARG A 171 -12.83 -22.39 5.23
CA ARG A 171 -13.82 -22.71 6.26
C ARG A 171 -13.62 -21.99 7.61
N THR A 172 -12.66 -21.09 7.74
CA THR A 172 -12.65 -20.14 8.86
C THR A 172 -13.97 -19.37 8.86
N LYS A 173 -14.60 -19.23 10.03
CA LYS A 173 -15.83 -18.47 10.16
C LYS A 173 -15.58 -17.01 9.80
N TRP A 174 -16.38 -16.49 8.88
CA TRP A 174 -16.37 -15.10 8.45
C TRP A 174 -17.76 -14.74 7.92
N ASP A 175 -18.50 -13.94 8.66
CA ASP A 175 -19.90 -13.68 8.36
C ASP A 175 -20.22 -12.18 8.24
N THR A 176 -21.48 -11.84 8.18
CA THR A 176 -21.96 -10.46 7.99
C THR A 176 -21.66 -9.53 9.16
N SER A 177 -21.26 -10.05 10.32
CA SER A 177 -20.86 -9.26 11.48
C SER A 177 -19.37 -8.87 11.48
N ASP A 178 -18.56 -9.53 10.65
CA ASP A 178 -17.14 -9.23 10.54
C ASP A 178 -16.92 -7.89 9.84
N PHE A 179 -16.13 -7.04 10.48
CA PHE A 179 -15.95 -5.65 10.12
C PHE A 179 -14.48 -5.31 9.98
N TYR A 180 -14.13 -4.59 8.92
CA TYR A 180 -12.80 -4.03 8.71
C TYR A 180 -12.88 -2.55 8.32
N GLN A 181 -12.15 -1.71 9.03
CA GLN A 181 -11.95 -0.31 8.67
C GLN A 181 -10.71 -0.20 7.79
N TYR A 182 -10.88 -0.18 6.49
CA TYR A 182 -9.77 -0.02 5.57
C TYR A 182 -9.43 1.44 5.26
N GLY A 183 -8.26 1.66 4.70
CA GLY A 183 -7.79 2.95 4.27
C GLY A 183 -8.75 3.61 3.28
N THR A 184 -8.64 4.90 3.16
CA THR A 184 -9.58 5.78 2.44
C THR A 184 -9.81 5.44 0.97
N ARG A 185 -9.12 4.43 0.40
CA ARG A 185 -9.12 4.18 -1.04
C ARG A 185 -9.29 2.72 -1.47
N ALA A 186 -9.47 1.78 -0.55
CA ALA A 186 -9.54 0.36 -0.92
C ALA A 186 -10.71 0.03 -1.86
N PHE A 187 -11.84 0.71 -1.70
CA PHE A 187 -13.05 0.58 -2.53
C PHE A 187 -13.63 1.97 -2.81
N GLY A 188 -12.95 2.80 -3.56
CA GLY A 188 -13.44 4.15 -3.85
C GLY A 188 -13.65 4.97 -2.58
N ASN A 189 -14.89 5.37 -2.28
CA ASN A 189 -15.24 6.21 -1.13
C ASN A 189 -15.65 5.43 0.13
N TYR A 190 -15.61 4.11 0.14
CA TYR A 190 -16.02 3.33 1.30
C TYR A 190 -14.92 3.31 2.35
N ARG A 191 -15.23 3.84 3.53
CA ARG A 191 -14.35 3.92 4.67
C ARG A 191 -14.42 2.70 5.58
N TYR A 192 -15.51 1.95 5.50
CA TYR A 192 -15.79 0.79 6.33
C TYR A 192 -16.34 -0.35 5.47
N ALA A 193 -16.00 -1.56 5.82
CA ALA A 193 -16.47 -2.73 5.13
C ALA A 193 -16.93 -3.81 6.10
N TYR A 194 -17.91 -4.57 5.65
CA TYR A 194 -18.46 -5.72 6.37
C TYR A 194 -18.42 -6.95 5.47
N ALA A 195 -18.48 -8.11 6.07
CA ALA A 195 -18.64 -9.38 5.36
C ALA A 195 -17.57 -9.58 4.26
N CYS A 196 -17.99 -9.90 3.04
CA CYS A 196 -17.08 -10.16 1.92
C CYS A 196 -16.17 -8.97 1.59
N SER A 197 -16.68 -7.74 1.67
CA SER A 197 -15.87 -6.55 1.43
C SER A 197 -14.86 -6.29 2.55
N ALA A 198 -15.19 -6.64 3.80
CA ALA A 198 -14.24 -6.60 4.91
C ALA A 198 -13.06 -7.54 4.68
N PHE A 199 -13.32 -8.77 4.24
CA PHE A 199 -12.28 -9.76 3.94
C PHE A 199 -11.40 -9.29 2.79
N ALA A 200 -12.00 -8.93 1.64
CA ALA A 200 -11.24 -8.50 0.47
C ALA A 200 -10.43 -7.23 0.75
N GLY A 201 -10.99 -6.27 1.50
CA GLY A 201 -10.31 -5.03 1.89
C GLY A 201 -9.13 -5.29 2.84
N ALA A 202 -9.32 -6.12 3.88
CA ALA A 202 -8.27 -6.49 4.81
C ALA A 202 -7.11 -7.21 4.10
N LEU A 203 -7.44 -8.16 3.21
CA LEU A 203 -6.44 -8.90 2.46
C LEU A 203 -5.68 -7.99 1.48
N SER A 204 -6.38 -7.08 0.80
CA SER A 204 -5.74 -6.10 -0.09
C SER A 204 -4.81 -5.15 0.69
N ASP A 205 -5.21 -4.67 1.87
CA ASP A 205 -4.37 -3.82 2.73
C ASP A 205 -3.19 -4.61 3.32
N TYR A 206 -3.38 -5.88 3.65
CA TYR A 206 -2.29 -6.78 4.05
C TYR A 206 -1.21 -6.87 2.97
N ILE A 207 -1.61 -6.97 1.71
CA ILE A 207 -0.68 -7.12 0.59
C ILE A 207 -0.01 -5.78 0.25
N PHE A 208 -0.80 -4.71 0.06
CA PHE A 208 -0.33 -3.46 -0.54
C PHE A 208 -0.15 -2.31 0.46
N GLY A 209 -0.65 -2.46 1.68
CA GLY A 209 -0.71 -1.40 2.68
C GLY A 209 -2.02 -0.62 2.68
N LYS A 210 -2.43 -0.20 3.86
CA LYS A 210 -3.72 0.43 4.16
C LYS A 210 -4.07 1.62 3.25
N ASP A 211 -3.08 2.43 2.90
CA ASP A 211 -3.28 3.65 2.12
C ASP A 211 -2.73 3.53 0.69
N ALA A 212 -2.49 2.32 0.22
CA ALA A 212 -2.05 2.10 -1.15
C ALA A 212 -3.05 2.74 -2.13
N PRO A 213 -2.58 3.52 -3.13
CA PRO A 213 -3.43 4.07 -4.17
C PRO A 213 -4.23 2.98 -4.85
N VAL A 214 -5.46 3.28 -5.22
CA VAL A 214 -6.32 2.36 -5.96
C VAL A 214 -6.75 2.99 -7.28
N THR A 215 -6.75 2.19 -8.33
CA THR A 215 -7.35 2.52 -9.63
C THR A 215 -8.61 1.69 -9.80
N GLU A 216 -9.74 2.36 -10.01
CA GLU A 216 -11.01 1.72 -10.34
C GLU A 216 -11.18 1.67 -11.86
N HIS A 217 -11.54 0.52 -12.40
CA HIS A 217 -11.78 0.35 -13.84
C HIS A 217 -12.76 -0.81 -14.13
N GLN A 218 -13.21 -0.87 -15.38
CA GLN A 218 -14.04 -1.96 -15.92
C GLN A 218 -13.35 -2.67 -17.11
N ASN A 219 -12.04 -2.56 -17.22
CA ASN A 219 -11.26 -3.32 -18.19
C ASN A 219 -10.95 -4.71 -17.63
N PHE A 220 -11.77 -5.69 -17.98
CA PHE A 220 -11.66 -7.06 -17.48
C PHE A 220 -10.52 -7.85 -18.11
N ASP A 221 -9.97 -7.39 -19.25
CA ASP A 221 -8.76 -7.98 -19.85
C ASP A 221 -7.48 -7.61 -19.10
N ASN A 222 -7.56 -6.65 -18.19
CA ASN A 222 -6.44 -6.17 -17.39
C ASN A 222 -6.58 -6.49 -15.89
N ILE A 223 -7.32 -7.53 -15.55
CA ILE A 223 -7.39 -8.04 -14.17
C ILE A 223 -6.05 -8.67 -13.81
N LYS A 224 -5.57 -8.38 -12.61
CA LYS A 224 -4.28 -8.87 -12.08
C LYS A 224 -4.47 -9.64 -10.78
N VAL A 225 -3.49 -10.45 -10.43
CA VAL A 225 -3.44 -11.10 -9.11
C VAL A 225 -3.35 -10.02 -8.02
N GLY A 226 -4.18 -10.13 -7.00
CA GLY A 226 -4.28 -9.12 -5.94
C GLY A 226 -5.34 -8.04 -6.18
N ASP A 227 -5.92 -7.97 -7.38
CA ASP A 227 -7.05 -7.09 -7.64
C ASP A 227 -8.28 -7.52 -6.84
N VAL A 228 -9.06 -6.55 -6.41
CA VAL A 228 -10.37 -6.79 -5.80
C VAL A 228 -11.45 -6.52 -6.84
N LEU A 229 -12.36 -7.48 -7.00
CA LEU A 229 -13.54 -7.31 -7.84
C LEU A 229 -14.77 -7.08 -6.96
N TRP A 230 -15.48 -5.99 -7.23
CA TRP A 230 -16.82 -5.77 -6.71
C TRP A 230 -17.82 -6.27 -7.75
N LEU A 231 -18.23 -7.51 -7.60
CA LEU A 231 -19.20 -8.13 -8.46
C LEU A 231 -20.59 -7.62 -8.10
N LYS A 232 -21.32 -7.12 -9.08
CA LYS A 232 -22.71 -6.69 -8.89
C LYS A 232 -23.55 -7.09 -10.10
N ASN A 233 -24.81 -7.46 -9.83
CA ASN A 233 -25.80 -7.75 -10.83
C ASN A 233 -27.19 -7.40 -10.27
N SER A 234 -27.73 -6.25 -10.69
CA SER A 234 -29.04 -5.77 -10.21
C SER A 234 -30.21 -6.63 -10.68
N ASP A 235 -30.09 -7.36 -11.80
CA ASP A 235 -31.12 -8.25 -12.27
C ASP A 235 -31.39 -9.43 -11.31
N THR A 236 -30.34 -9.84 -10.58
CA THR A 236 -30.39 -10.96 -9.64
C THR A 236 -30.33 -10.52 -8.17
N GLY A 237 -30.05 -9.25 -7.92
CA GLY A 237 -29.75 -8.72 -6.58
C GLY A 237 -28.40 -9.18 -6.02
N TYR A 238 -27.53 -9.75 -6.85
CA TYR A 238 -26.22 -10.25 -6.43
C TYR A 238 -25.23 -9.10 -6.23
N ALA A 239 -24.54 -9.10 -5.07
CA ALA A 239 -23.41 -8.22 -4.81
C ALA A 239 -22.39 -8.98 -3.94
N HIS A 240 -21.11 -9.01 -4.37
CA HIS A 240 -20.07 -9.73 -3.66
C HIS A 240 -18.68 -9.14 -3.96
N ALA A 241 -17.81 -9.10 -2.94
CA ALA A 241 -16.42 -8.72 -3.08
C ALA A 241 -15.54 -9.95 -3.05
N ILE A 242 -14.60 -10.03 -3.98
CA ILE A 242 -13.63 -11.12 -4.09
C ILE A 242 -12.24 -10.54 -4.36
N LEU A 243 -11.20 -11.32 -4.05
CA LEU A 243 -9.82 -10.97 -4.42
C LEU A 243 -9.27 -12.04 -5.37
N VAL A 244 -8.59 -11.59 -6.43
CA VAL A 244 -8.01 -12.46 -7.46
C VAL A 244 -6.71 -13.08 -6.95
N THR A 245 -6.63 -14.40 -6.97
CA THR A 245 -5.47 -15.18 -6.51
C THR A 245 -4.62 -15.72 -7.66
N THR A 246 -5.26 -16.05 -8.78
CA THR A 246 -4.57 -16.57 -9.96
C THR A 246 -5.26 -16.10 -11.24
N ILE A 247 -4.47 -15.97 -12.29
CA ILE A 247 -4.95 -15.74 -13.64
C ILE A 247 -4.68 -17.01 -14.43
N HIS A 248 -5.71 -17.58 -15.02
CA HIS A 248 -5.54 -18.72 -15.90
C HIS A 248 -5.43 -18.23 -17.34
N PRO A 249 -4.27 -18.42 -18.00
CA PRO A 249 -4.03 -17.93 -19.36
C PRO A 249 -4.74 -18.77 -20.44
N THR A 250 -5.70 -19.57 -20.04
CA THR A 250 -6.49 -20.39 -20.95
C THR A 250 -7.65 -19.61 -21.55
N THR A 251 -8.19 -20.09 -22.63
CA THR A 251 -9.16 -19.48 -23.53
C THR A 251 -10.54 -19.18 -22.90
N ASP A 252 -10.71 -19.33 -21.60
CA ASP A 252 -12.00 -19.29 -20.91
C ASP A 252 -12.18 -18.11 -19.94
N ASP A 253 -11.28 -17.11 -19.95
CA ASP A 253 -11.35 -15.91 -19.11
C ASP A 253 -11.66 -16.22 -17.63
N SER A 254 -10.99 -17.25 -17.07
CA SER A 254 -11.17 -17.67 -15.70
C SER A 254 -10.14 -17.08 -14.77
N TYR A 255 -10.59 -16.73 -13.58
CA TYR A 255 -9.77 -16.20 -12.50
C TYR A 255 -9.97 -17.02 -11.24
N GLY A 256 -8.89 -17.50 -10.64
CA GLY A 256 -8.93 -18.03 -9.29
C GLY A 256 -9.16 -16.91 -8.30
N ILE A 257 -9.97 -17.15 -7.29
CA ILE A 257 -10.38 -16.13 -6.33
C ILE A 257 -10.39 -16.63 -4.90
N THR A 258 -10.24 -15.70 -3.96
CA THR A 258 -10.58 -15.92 -2.56
C THR A 258 -11.66 -14.94 -2.11
N ASN A 259 -12.46 -15.34 -1.15
CA ASN A 259 -13.51 -14.50 -0.60
C ASN A 259 -13.88 -14.89 0.83
N GLY A 260 -14.41 -13.92 1.60
CA GLY A 260 -15.06 -14.15 2.88
C GLY A 260 -16.57 -14.09 2.75
N ASN A 261 -17.27 -14.67 3.72
CA ASN A 261 -18.74 -14.71 3.80
C ASN A 261 -19.41 -15.45 2.64
N LEU A 262 -18.78 -16.48 2.11
CA LEU A 262 -19.51 -17.44 1.28
C LEU A 262 -20.18 -18.48 2.19
N GLY A 263 -21.47 -18.33 2.45
CA GLY A 263 -22.17 -19.12 3.46
C GLY A 263 -21.62 -18.91 4.89
N GLY A 264 -21.08 -17.73 5.20
CA GLY A 264 -20.51 -17.42 6.51
C GLY A 264 -19.07 -17.91 6.73
N LEU A 265 -18.37 -18.27 5.66
CA LEU A 265 -17.03 -18.86 5.72
C LEU A 265 -16.07 -18.19 4.75
N VAL A 266 -14.77 -18.30 5.04
CA VAL A 266 -13.66 -18.00 4.11
C VAL A 266 -13.56 -19.13 3.08
N MET A 267 -13.31 -18.77 1.83
CA MET A 267 -13.00 -19.70 0.75
C MET A 267 -11.77 -19.22 -0.03
N TRP A 268 -10.74 -20.05 -0.16
CA TRP A 268 -9.54 -19.78 -0.95
C TRP A 268 -9.55 -20.43 -2.33
N GLU A 269 -10.42 -21.39 -2.54
CA GLU A 269 -10.54 -22.14 -3.79
C GLU A 269 -11.86 -21.79 -4.47
N GLY A 270 -11.87 -20.71 -5.23
CA GLY A 270 -13.01 -20.30 -6.03
C GLY A 270 -12.57 -19.89 -7.43
N TYR A 271 -13.53 -19.85 -8.35
CA TYR A 271 -13.30 -19.38 -9.72
C TYR A 271 -14.41 -18.44 -10.15
N VAL A 272 -14.03 -17.45 -10.93
CA VAL A 272 -14.94 -16.56 -11.62
C VAL A 272 -14.63 -16.60 -13.11
N TYR A 273 -15.65 -16.66 -13.94
CA TYR A 273 -15.55 -16.69 -15.40
C TYR A 273 -16.19 -15.42 -15.95
N THR A 274 -15.40 -14.49 -16.45
CA THR A 274 -15.91 -13.21 -16.98
C THR A 274 -16.71 -13.40 -18.25
N SER A 275 -16.43 -14.45 -19.02
CA SER A 275 -17.22 -14.84 -20.20
C SER A 275 -18.69 -15.17 -19.90
N ASN A 276 -18.98 -15.62 -18.68
CA ASN A 276 -20.32 -15.98 -18.24
C ASN A 276 -21.14 -14.78 -17.74
N TRP A 277 -20.56 -13.60 -17.67
CA TRP A 277 -21.25 -12.42 -17.12
C TRP A 277 -22.28 -11.86 -18.12
N SER A 278 -23.46 -11.57 -17.62
CA SER A 278 -24.47 -10.83 -18.36
C SER A 278 -23.99 -9.40 -18.66
N ALA A 279 -24.67 -8.72 -19.60
CA ALA A 279 -24.37 -7.32 -19.89
C ALA A 279 -24.54 -6.43 -18.64
N THR A 280 -25.59 -6.68 -17.84
CA THR A 280 -25.82 -5.98 -16.58
C THR A 280 -24.68 -6.22 -15.58
N GLN A 281 -24.25 -7.47 -15.40
CA GLN A 281 -23.15 -7.77 -14.50
C GLN A 281 -21.84 -7.12 -14.94
N ARG A 282 -21.53 -7.12 -16.26
CA ARG A 282 -20.36 -6.42 -16.78
C ARG A 282 -20.43 -4.90 -16.55
N ALA A 283 -21.60 -4.30 -16.75
CA ALA A 283 -21.80 -2.86 -16.55
C ALA A 283 -21.71 -2.42 -15.08
N GLU A 284 -22.04 -3.30 -14.15
CA GLU A 284 -22.08 -2.98 -12.72
C GLU A 284 -20.89 -3.53 -11.91
N THR A 285 -20.02 -4.36 -12.50
CA THR A 285 -18.81 -4.89 -11.84
C THR A 285 -17.63 -3.93 -12.02
N TYR A 286 -16.88 -3.75 -10.96
CA TYR A 286 -15.68 -2.91 -10.94
C TYR A 286 -14.46 -3.70 -10.47
N VAL A 287 -13.31 -3.36 -11.01
CA VAL A 287 -12.00 -3.85 -10.62
C VAL A 287 -11.28 -2.74 -9.87
N TYR A 288 -10.74 -3.07 -8.71
CA TYR A 288 -9.93 -2.19 -7.88
C TYR A 288 -8.49 -2.72 -7.87
N SER A 289 -7.61 -2.05 -8.62
CA SER A 289 -6.21 -2.43 -8.78
C SER A 289 -5.29 -1.49 -8.00
N ARG A 290 -4.27 -2.03 -7.36
CA ARG A 290 -3.29 -1.24 -6.58
C ARG A 290 -1.90 -1.16 -7.22
N TYR A 291 -1.72 -1.69 -8.43
CA TYR A 291 -0.43 -1.62 -9.13
C TYR A 291 -0.56 -1.72 -10.64
#